data_10364f1e0d5346abbd0f512c8687c33f
#
_entry.id   10364f1e0d5346abbd0f512c8687c33f
#
_cell.length_a   1.000
_cell.length_b   1.000
_cell.length_c   1.000
_cell.angle_alpha   90.00
_cell.angle_beta   90.00
_cell.angle_gamma   90.00
#
_symmetry.space_group_name_H-M   'P 1'
#
loop_
_entity.id
_entity.type
_entity.pdbx_description
1 polymer ?
#
loop_
_entity_poly.entity_id
_entity_poly.type
_entity_poly.pdbx_seq_one_letter_code
_entity_poly.pdbx_strand_id
1 'polypeptide(L)'
;MEEVEVRSRFSTRIVTVQDVVCRGTCRHRSEEECTTDTRLVFPYCGVYMRHVGREESVAEANQVLFFNAREGYRVSHPVAGGDACLDLAIDDAMLRELVSKQNVRDGESLTFVRPNLRIDPRAQALVALIRHSLYQSIEPLEAESLVLVLAQRAVGLRTSHTAGASFGQRRLVDRVKLTIAGDLSRRWTLAEVAAEVGGSPVYLTQVFQRVEGMSLYRYQLQLRLARALNLIGHYDDLSALSFDLGFSSHSHFSASFRQAYGQSPTAFRRSALVR
;
A
#
# COMPACT_ATOMS: atom_id res chain seq x y z
N MET A 1 10.60 -2.30 -24.27
CA MET A 1 9.65 -3.17 -23.52
C MET A 1 9.07 -2.31 -22.44
N GLU A 2 7.76 -2.09 -22.44
CA GLU A 2 7.12 -1.31 -21.39
C GLU A 2 7.37 -1.98 -20.03
N GLU A 3 7.88 -1.22 -19.10
CA GLU A 3 8.19 -1.66 -17.74
C GLU A 3 6.90 -1.80 -16.91
N VAL A 4 5.87 -1.04 -17.30
CA VAL A 4 4.56 -0.96 -16.65
C VAL A 4 3.49 -1.62 -17.51
N GLU A 5 2.70 -2.50 -16.91
CA GLU A 5 1.60 -3.23 -17.54
C GLU A 5 0.29 -2.95 -16.79
N VAL A 6 -0.74 -2.53 -17.49
CA VAL A 6 -2.12 -2.47 -16.96
C VAL A 6 -2.80 -3.81 -17.24
N ARG A 7 -2.95 -4.66 -16.22
CA ARG A 7 -3.50 -6.02 -16.33
C ARG A 7 -5.01 -6.06 -16.44
N SER A 8 -5.68 -5.13 -15.79
CA SER A 8 -7.14 -5.02 -15.82
C SER A 8 -7.57 -3.58 -15.61
N ARG A 9 -8.65 -3.20 -16.25
CA ARG A 9 -9.21 -1.85 -16.16
C ARG A 9 -10.72 -1.91 -16.12
N PHE A 10 -11.31 -1.09 -15.25
CA PHE A 10 -12.73 -0.82 -15.18
C PHE A 10 -12.95 0.70 -15.14
N SER A 11 -13.94 1.19 -15.86
CA SER A 11 -14.20 2.65 -15.89
C SER A 11 -15.70 2.92 -16.01
N THR A 12 -16.18 3.86 -15.21
CA THR A 12 -17.51 4.46 -15.29
C THR A 12 -17.38 6.00 -15.43
N ARG A 13 -18.47 6.73 -15.25
CA ARG A 13 -18.42 8.20 -15.23
C ARG A 13 -17.73 8.75 -13.99
N ILE A 14 -17.79 8.04 -12.86
CA ILE A 14 -17.34 8.55 -11.56
C ILE A 14 -16.08 7.89 -11.04
N VAL A 15 -15.72 6.69 -11.52
CA VAL A 15 -14.50 5.99 -11.10
C VAL A 15 -13.79 5.34 -12.28
N THR A 16 -12.46 5.35 -12.23
CA THR A 16 -11.60 4.47 -13.04
C THR A 16 -10.72 3.68 -12.09
N VAL A 17 -10.67 2.37 -12.30
CA VAL A 17 -9.87 1.43 -11.51
C VAL A 17 -8.94 0.69 -12.45
N GLN A 18 -7.66 0.59 -12.08
CA GLN A 18 -6.66 -0.15 -12.87
C GLN A 18 -5.83 -1.04 -11.95
N ASP A 19 -5.61 -2.28 -12.36
CA ASP A 19 -4.58 -3.15 -11.76
C ASP A 19 -3.29 -2.98 -12.56
N VAL A 20 -2.30 -2.35 -11.94
CA VAL A 20 -1.04 -1.94 -12.57
C VAL A 20 0.10 -2.75 -11.98
N VAL A 21 0.94 -3.30 -12.85
CA VAL A 21 2.13 -4.07 -12.46
C VAL A 21 3.36 -3.47 -13.11
N CYS A 22 4.39 -3.24 -12.31
CA CYS A 22 5.70 -2.79 -12.75
C CYS A 22 6.74 -3.89 -12.51
N ARG A 23 7.61 -4.16 -13.49
CA ARG A 23 8.70 -5.14 -13.36
C ARG A 23 9.82 -4.67 -12.44
N GLY A 24 9.88 -3.36 -12.16
CA GLY A 24 10.82 -2.78 -11.20
C GLY A 24 12.29 -2.93 -11.62
N THR A 25 12.59 -2.81 -12.90
CA THR A 25 13.97 -2.96 -13.41
C THR A 25 14.80 -1.70 -13.17
N CYS A 26 14.15 -0.54 -13.00
CA CYS A 26 14.77 0.75 -12.82
C CYS A 26 15.23 0.97 -11.36
N ARG A 27 16.54 0.80 -11.09
CA ARG A 27 17.12 1.11 -9.77
C ARG A 27 17.35 2.61 -9.54
N HIS A 28 17.47 3.38 -10.63
CA HIS A 28 17.62 4.83 -10.61
C HIS A 28 16.24 5.48 -10.75
N ARG A 29 16.17 6.79 -10.55
CA ARG A 29 14.93 7.55 -10.78
C ARG A 29 14.53 7.44 -12.25
N SER A 30 13.25 7.17 -12.50
CA SER A 30 12.66 7.19 -13.85
C SER A 30 12.75 8.58 -14.46
N GLU A 31 12.39 8.70 -15.74
CA GLU A 31 12.02 9.98 -16.32
C GLU A 31 10.85 10.59 -15.55
N GLU A 32 10.64 11.89 -15.71
CA GLU A 32 9.53 12.58 -15.05
C GLU A 32 8.22 12.29 -15.76
N GLU A 33 7.26 11.88 -14.99
CA GLU A 33 5.91 11.56 -15.40
C GLU A 33 4.91 12.49 -14.72
N CYS A 34 3.71 12.61 -15.25
CA CYS A 34 2.59 13.27 -14.59
C CYS A 34 1.27 12.58 -14.96
N THR A 35 0.26 12.73 -14.10
CA THR A 35 -1.10 12.25 -14.36
C THR A 35 -2.01 13.40 -14.78
N THR A 36 -3.01 13.11 -15.61
CA THR A 36 -4.06 14.09 -15.98
C THR A 36 -5.01 14.36 -14.84
N ASP A 37 -5.29 13.32 -14.06
CA ASP A 37 -6.25 13.31 -12.96
C ASP A 37 -5.56 12.96 -11.64
N THR A 38 -6.12 13.42 -10.53
CA THR A 38 -5.62 13.01 -9.21
C THR A 38 -5.90 11.52 -8.98
N ARG A 39 -4.84 10.77 -8.65
CA ARG A 39 -4.87 9.32 -8.46
C ARG A 39 -4.64 8.92 -7.01
N LEU A 40 -5.40 7.92 -6.55
CA LEU A 40 -5.18 7.23 -5.29
C LEU A 40 -4.58 5.87 -5.61
N VAL A 41 -3.31 5.68 -5.31
CA VAL A 41 -2.57 4.46 -5.65
C VAL A 41 -2.34 3.64 -4.40
N PHE A 42 -2.80 2.39 -4.42
CA PHE A 42 -2.71 1.43 -3.33
C PHE A 42 -1.74 0.30 -3.70
N PRO A 43 -0.47 0.37 -3.29
CA PRO A 43 0.44 -0.75 -3.48
C PRO A 43 -0.08 -1.97 -2.73
N TYR A 44 -0.02 -3.15 -3.35
CA TYR A 44 -0.41 -4.40 -2.71
C TYR A 44 0.66 -5.49 -2.82
N CYS A 45 1.64 -5.29 -3.68
CA CYS A 45 2.78 -6.18 -3.87
C CYS A 45 4.03 -5.37 -4.14
N GLY A 46 5.16 -5.81 -3.61
CA GLY A 46 6.45 -5.14 -3.79
C GLY A 46 6.56 -3.82 -3.03
N VAL A 47 7.59 -3.06 -3.39
CA VAL A 47 7.89 -1.75 -2.81
C VAL A 47 8.67 -0.91 -3.83
N TYR A 48 8.35 0.37 -3.90
CA TYR A 48 9.09 1.34 -4.71
C TYR A 48 9.25 2.68 -3.98
N MET A 49 10.11 3.54 -4.50
CA MET A 49 10.25 4.92 -4.03
C MET A 49 9.54 5.86 -5.01
N ARG A 50 8.70 6.75 -4.48
CA ARG A 50 8.13 7.88 -5.20
C ARG A 50 8.90 9.14 -4.86
N HIS A 51 9.25 9.93 -5.89
CA HIS A 51 9.98 11.18 -5.77
C HIS A 51 9.14 12.32 -6.37
N VAL A 52 8.93 13.39 -5.59
CA VAL A 52 8.27 14.63 -6.05
C VAL A 52 9.12 15.80 -5.59
N GLY A 53 9.76 16.47 -6.53
CA GLY A 53 10.73 17.52 -6.21
C GLY A 53 11.84 16.99 -5.30
N ARG A 54 11.88 17.47 -4.04
CA ARG A 54 12.85 17.03 -3.01
C ARG A 54 12.28 15.99 -2.04
N GLU A 55 10.99 15.73 -2.11
CA GLU A 55 10.33 14.76 -1.24
C GLU A 55 10.47 13.35 -1.80
N GLU A 56 10.74 12.41 -0.91
CA GLU A 56 10.83 10.99 -1.20
C GLU A 56 9.91 10.23 -0.25
N SER A 57 9.25 9.20 -0.74
CA SER A 57 8.39 8.35 0.08
C SER A 57 8.43 6.91 -0.41
N VAL A 58 8.50 5.98 0.55
CA VAL A 58 8.37 4.55 0.25
C VAL A 58 6.90 4.23 0.01
N ALA A 59 6.63 3.62 -1.13
CA ALA A 59 5.33 3.09 -1.50
C ALA A 59 5.26 1.60 -1.12
N GLU A 60 4.30 1.23 -0.27
CA GLU A 60 4.12 -0.13 0.23
C GLU A 60 2.68 -0.39 0.69
N ALA A 61 2.33 -1.65 0.93
CA ALA A 61 0.94 -2.10 1.11
C ALA A 61 0.19 -1.56 2.35
N ASN A 62 0.84 -0.82 3.24
CA ASN A 62 0.20 -0.15 4.38
C ASN A 62 -0.21 1.30 4.09
N GLN A 63 -0.13 1.74 2.83
CA GLN A 63 -0.33 3.13 2.46
C GLN A 63 -1.21 3.27 1.23
N VAL A 64 -1.85 4.44 1.12
CA VAL A 64 -2.33 5.01 -0.14
C VAL A 64 -1.41 6.16 -0.52
N LEU A 65 -0.98 6.21 -1.76
CA LEU A 65 -0.20 7.33 -2.31
C LEU A 65 -1.11 8.21 -3.16
N PHE A 66 -0.79 9.50 -3.17
CA PHE A 66 -1.51 10.49 -3.98
C PHE A 66 -0.62 11.00 -5.10
N PHE A 67 -1.10 10.83 -6.31
CA PHE A 67 -0.51 11.43 -7.49
C PHE A 67 -1.44 12.55 -7.91
N ASN A 68 -1.06 13.78 -7.56
CA ASN A 68 -1.87 14.96 -7.88
C ASN A 68 -1.86 15.22 -9.38
N ALA A 69 -2.99 15.66 -9.92
CA ALA A 69 -3.08 16.02 -11.33
C ALA A 69 -2.01 17.05 -11.72
N ARG A 70 -1.32 16.83 -12.83
CA ARG A 70 -0.26 17.68 -13.40
C ARG A 70 0.96 17.91 -12.51
N GLU A 71 1.11 17.14 -11.40
CA GLU A 71 2.31 17.18 -10.57
C GLU A 71 3.34 16.19 -11.12
N GLY A 72 4.54 16.69 -11.45
CA GLY A 72 5.64 15.84 -11.90
C GLY A 72 6.14 14.92 -10.80
N TYR A 73 6.29 13.64 -11.10
CA TYR A 73 6.86 12.63 -10.20
C TYR A 73 7.84 11.73 -10.93
N ARG A 74 8.67 11.04 -10.16
CA ARG A 74 9.57 9.97 -10.62
C ARG A 74 9.45 8.79 -9.69
N VAL A 75 9.79 7.60 -10.18
CA VAL A 75 9.82 6.36 -9.39
C VAL A 75 11.20 5.72 -9.46
N SER A 76 11.53 4.91 -8.46
CA SER A 76 12.70 4.03 -8.49
C SER A 76 12.45 2.77 -7.67
N HIS A 77 13.08 1.68 -8.03
CA HIS A 77 12.93 0.36 -7.41
C HIS A 77 14.25 -0.07 -6.75
N PRO A 78 14.54 0.41 -5.53
CA PRO A 78 15.78 0.02 -4.82
C PRO A 78 15.78 -1.44 -4.38
N VAL A 79 14.59 -2.06 -4.29
CA VAL A 79 14.39 -3.47 -3.97
C VAL A 79 13.98 -4.21 -5.23
N ALA A 80 14.60 -5.37 -5.49
CA ALA A 80 14.26 -6.19 -6.66
C ALA A 80 12.88 -6.86 -6.50
N GLY A 81 12.27 -7.24 -7.62
CA GLY A 81 11.01 -8.01 -7.65
C GLY A 81 9.81 -7.25 -8.20
N GLY A 82 9.98 -5.96 -8.51
CA GLY A 82 8.90 -5.13 -9.03
C GLY A 82 7.82 -4.82 -7.99
N ASP A 83 6.75 -4.21 -8.45
CA ASP A 83 5.60 -3.88 -7.62
C ASP A 83 4.28 -4.05 -8.38
N ALA A 84 3.18 -4.00 -7.63
CA ALA A 84 1.85 -3.97 -8.20
C ALA A 84 0.93 -3.11 -7.34
N CYS A 85 0.09 -2.33 -8.00
CA CYS A 85 -0.76 -1.32 -7.39
C CYS A 85 -2.19 -1.39 -7.93
N LEU A 86 -3.16 -1.15 -7.06
CA LEU A 86 -4.50 -0.76 -7.48
C LEU A 86 -4.53 0.77 -7.61
N ASP A 87 -4.73 1.26 -8.82
CA ASP A 87 -4.77 2.69 -9.15
C ASP A 87 -6.22 3.13 -9.35
N LEU A 88 -6.64 4.14 -8.61
CA LEU A 88 -7.99 4.69 -8.64
C LEU A 88 -7.97 6.15 -9.06
N ALA A 89 -8.79 6.51 -10.07
CA ALA A 89 -9.24 7.86 -10.30
C ALA A 89 -10.72 7.98 -9.92
N ILE A 90 -11.07 9.01 -9.19
CA ILE A 90 -12.44 9.32 -8.76
C ILE A 90 -12.76 10.71 -9.27
N ASP A 91 -13.98 10.89 -9.78
CA ASP A 91 -14.47 12.22 -10.19
C ASP A 91 -14.22 13.27 -9.09
N ASP A 92 -13.74 14.44 -9.49
CA ASP A 92 -13.30 15.49 -8.56
C ASP A 92 -14.42 15.94 -7.60
N ALA A 93 -15.67 15.99 -8.05
CA ALA A 93 -16.80 16.37 -7.22
C ALA A 93 -17.06 15.32 -6.13
N MET A 94 -17.05 14.04 -6.51
CA MET A 94 -17.18 12.92 -5.56
C MET A 94 -16.01 12.85 -4.60
N LEU A 95 -14.80 13.05 -5.09
CA LEU A 95 -13.60 13.03 -4.25
C LEU A 95 -13.62 14.14 -3.19
N ARG A 96 -14.10 15.36 -3.54
CA ARG A 96 -14.29 16.49 -2.61
C ARG A 96 -15.25 16.16 -1.46
N GLU A 97 -16.27 15.36 -1.69
CA GLU A 97 -17.22 14.92 -0.66
C GLU A 97 -16.60 13.90 0.32
N LEU A 98 -15.68 13.05 -0.19
CA LEU A 98 -15.06 11.99 0.59
C LEU A 98 -13.89 12.45 1.45
N VAL A 99 -13.15 13.45 0.99
CA VAL A 99 -11.86 13.84 1.59
C VAL A 99 -12.03 14.84 2.73
N SER A 100 -11.28 14.64 3.81
CA SER A 100 -11.17 15.66 4.86
C SER A 100 -10.46 16.91 4.34
N LYS A 101 -11.05 18.10 4.54
CA LYS A 101 -10.52 19.40 4.11
C LYS A 101 -9.08 19.68 4.59
N GLN A 102 -8.67 19.07 5.70
CA GLN A 102 -7.29 19.21 6.23
C GLN A 102 -6.23 18.44 5.41
N ASN A 103 -6.66 17.50 4.57
CA ASN A 103 -5.74 16.67 3.76
C ASN A 103 -5.56 17.21 2.33
N VAL A 104 -6.30 18.25 1.96
CA VAL A 104 -6.33 18.76 0.58
C VAL A 104 -6.28 20.27 0.53
N ARG A 105 -5.83 20.79 -0.61
CA ARG A 105 -6.01 22.17 -1.03
C ARG A 105 -7.02 22.20 -2.17
N ASP A 106 -7.98 23.10 -2.08
CA ASP A 106 -8.95 23.37 -3.12
C ASP A 106 -8.37 24.31 -4.16
N GLY A 107 -8.50 23.95 -5.44
CA GLY A 107 -8.05 24.72 -6.60
C GLY A 107 -8.84 24.30 -7.83
N GLU A 108 -8.28 24.49 -9.03
CA GLU A 108 -8.85 23.95 -10.28
C GLU A 108 -9.08 22.44 -10.17
N SER A 109 -8.11 21.72 -9.59
CA SER A 109 -8.23 20.31 -9.21
C SER A 109 -7.90 20.13 -7.75
N LEU A 110 -8.47 19.07 -7.15
CA LEU A 110 -8.20 18.70 -5.77
C LEU A 110 -6.77 18.21 -5.63
N THR A 111 -6.01 18.85 -4.74
CA THR A 111 -4.60 18.52 -4.51
C THR A 111 -4.37 18.03 -3.09
N PHE A 112 -3.87 16.82 -2.91
CA PHE A 112 -3.47 16.31 -1.61
C PHE A 112 -2.18 17.00 -1.12
N VAL A 113 -2.20 17.44 0.15
CA VAL A 113 -1.07 18.15 0.78
C VAL A 113 0.04 17.21 1.21
N ARG A 114 -0.28 15.93 1.37
CA ARG A 114 0.66 14.88 1.79
C ARG A 114 0.87 13.90 0.66
N PRO A 115 2.07 13.33 0.50
CA PRO A 115 2.36 12.36 -0.55
C PRO A 115 1.65 11.03 -0.35
N ASN A 116 1.34 10.67 0.88
CA ASN A 116 0.68 9.42 1.25
C ASN A 116 -0.07 9.50 2.58
N LEU A 117 -0.94 8.53 2.81
CA LEU A 117 -1.59 8.27 4.08
C LEU A 117 -1.52 6.78 4.40
N ARG A 118 -1.44 6.44 5.69
CA ARG A 118 -1.53 5.05 6.14
C ARG A 118 -2.95 4.54 5.99
N ILE A 119 -3.09 3.32 5.50
CA ILE A 119 -4.36 2.59 5.48
C ILE A 119 -4.40 1.51 6.57
N ASP A 120 -5.60 1.13 6.96
CA ASP A 120 -5.83 0.06 7.92
C ASP A 120 -6.02 -1.31 7.22
N PRO A 121 -5.99 -2.43 7.98
CA PRO A 121 -6.16 -3.75 7.38
C PRO A 121 -7.47 -3.95 6.62
N ARG A 122 -8.56 -3.27 7.00
CA ARG A 122 -9.82 -3.37 6.27
C ARG A 122 -9.75 -2.69 4.90
N ALA A 123 -9.01 -1.58 4.79
CA ALA A 123 -8.73 -0.98 3.48
C ALA A 123 -7.87 -1.91 2.61
N GLN A 124 -6.88 -2.60 3.19
CA GLN A 124 -6.09 -3.62 2.47
C GLN A 124 -6.99 -4.76 1.94
N ALA A 125 -7.93 -5.24 2.76
CA ALA A 125 -8.89 -6.26 2.33
C ALA A 125 -9.80 -5.76 1.19
N LEU A 126 -10.24 -4.51 1.23
CA LEU A 126 -11.01 -3.89 0.14
C LEU A 126 -10.20 -3.80 -1.16
N VAL A 127 -8.90 -3.41 -1.08
CA VAL A 127 -7.99 -3.43 -2.23
C VAL A 127 -7.95 -4.82 -2.86
N ALA A 128 -7.78 -5.87 -2.05
CA ALA A 128 -7.76 -7.24 -2.55
C ALA A 128 -9.10 -7.65 -3.17
N LEU A 129 -10.24 -7.31 -2.55
CA LEU A 129 -11.57 -7.62 -3.08
C LEU A 129 -11.83 -6.92 -4.42
N ILE A 130 -11.57 -5.61 -4.51
CA ILE A 130 -11.74 -4.84 -5.75
C ILE A 130 -10.88 -5.46 -6.85
N ARG A 131 -9.61 -5.76 -6.55
CA ARG A 131 -8.71 -6.37 -7.52
C ARG A 131 -9.22 -7.71 -8.03
N HIS A 132 -9.69 -8.61 -7.14
CA HIS A 132 -10.30 -9.86 -7.56
C HIS A 132 -11.53 -9.65 -8.43
N SER A 133 -12.36 -8.68 -8.10
CA SER A 133 -13.57 -8.36 -8.86
C SER A 133 -13.27 -7.83 -10.27
N LEU A 134 -12.13 -7.14 -10.47
CA LEU A 134 -11.70 -6.67 -11.81
C LEU A 134 -11.46 -7.80 -12.81
N TYR A 135 -11.11 -9.00 -12.35
CA TYR A 135 -10.91 -10.19 -13.19
C TYR A 135 -12.19 -11.01 -13.43
N GLN A 136 -13.29 -10.56 -12.83
CA GLN A 136 -14.61 -11.13 -12.98
C GLN A 136 -15.54 -10.08 -13.61
N SER A 137 -16.68 -10.49 -14.12
CA SER A 137 -17.71 -9.54 -14.61
C SER A 137 -18.36 -8.85 -13.41
N ILE A 138 -17.76 -7.75 -12.94
CA ILE A 138 -18.33 -6.96 -11.86
C ILE A 138 -19.40 -6.01 -12.37
N GLU A 139 -20.52 -5.91 -11.66
CA GLU A 139 -21.55 -4.93 -11.95
C GLU A 139 -21.07 -3.50 -11.63
N PRO A 140 -21.35 -2.49 -12.48
CA PRO A 140 -20.89 -1.12 -12.28
C PRO A 140 -21.21 -0.56 -10.89
N LEU A 141 -22.41 -0.78 -10.38
CA LEU A 141 -22.82 -0.29 -9.05
C LEU A 141 -22.01 -0.93 -7.92
N GLU A 142 -21.69 -2.22 -8.03
CA GLU A 142 -20.85 -2.92 -7.04
C GLU A 142 -19.42 -2.35 -7.05
N ALA A 143 -18.82 -2.18 -8.24
CA ALA A 143 -17.48 -1.62 -8.39
C ALA A 143 -17.40 -0.18 -7.83
N GLU A 144 -18.32 0.69 -8.21
CA GLU A 144 -18.38 2.07 -7.72
C GLU A 144 -18.53 2.11 -6.19
N SER A 145 -19.43 1.29 -5.64
CA SER A 145 -19.66 1.23 -4.20
C SER A 145 -18.41 0.78 -3.44
N LEU A 146 -17.72 -0.25 -3.92
CA LEU A 146 -16.48 -0.74 -3.30
C LEU A 146 -15.36 0.30 -3.35
N VAL A 147 -15.20 0.99 -4.49
CA VAL A 147 -14.19 2.04 -4.67
C VAL A 147 -14.46 3.22 -3.74
N LEU A 148 -15.71 3.71 -3.67
CA LEU A 148 -16.06 4.82 -2.79
C LEU A 148 -15.90 4.47 -1.30
N VAL A 149 -16.24 3.24 -0.90
CA VAL A 149 -16.00 2.75 0.47
C VAL A 149 -14.50 2.67 0.78
N LEU A 150 -13.68 2.19 -0.17
CA LEU A 150 -12.22 2.17 -0.01
C LEU A 150 -11.67 3.59 0.11
N ALA A 151 -12.06 4.50 -0.78
CA ALA A 151 -11.62 5.89 -0.76
C ALA A 151 -12.02 6.58 0.56
N GLN A 152 -13.29 6.49 0.96
CA GLN A 152 -13.76 7.07 2.22
C GLN A 152 -12.97 6.54 3.43
N ARG A 153 -12.62 5.24 3.41
CA ARG A 153 -11.83 4.64 4.48
C ARG A 153 -10.39 5.10 4.50
N ALA A 154 -9.79 5.29 3.33
CA ALA A 154 -8.39 5.67 3.18
C ALA A 154 -8.14 7.16 3.42
N VAL A 155 -9.07 8.04 2.99
CA VAL A 155 -8.86 9.51 3.00
C VAL A 155 -9.86 10.28 3.85
N GLY A 156 -10.83 9.62 4.48
CA GLY A 156 -11.85 10.23 5.34
C GLY A 156 -11.30 10.69 6.70
N LEU A 157 -12.19 11.23 7.54
CA LEU A 157 -11.91 11.90 8.81
C LEU A 157 -11.14 11.09 9.88
N ARG A 158 -10.99 9.77 9.71
CA ARG A 158 -10.38 8.87 10.71
C ARG A 158 -8.90 8.61 10.53
N THR A 159 -8.26 9.17 9.52
CA THR A 159 -6.83 8.98 9.25
C THR A 159 -6.00 9.92 10.13
N SER A 160 -5.50 9.42 11.26
CA SER A 160 -4.61 10.17 12.15
C SER A 160 -3.16 10.06 11.68
N HIS A 161 -2.46 11.18 11.64
CA HIS A 161 -1.03 11.26 11.35
C HIS A 161 -0.27 11.87 12.51
N THR A 162 0.86 11.27 12.84
CA THR A 162 1.84 11.86 13.75
C THR A 162 2.60 13.00 13.06
N ALA A 163 2.27 14.23 13.40
CA ALA A 163 3.04 15.41 13.00
C ALA A 163 4.33 15.49 13.83
N GLY A 164 5.45 15.93 13.23
CA GLY A 164 6.64 16.37 13.97
C GLY A 164 7.92 15.56 13.78
N ALA A 165 8.00 14.60 12.85
CA ALA A 165 9.27 13.92 12.55
C ALA A 165 10.18 14.80 11.67
N SER A 166 11.49 14.84 11.98
CA SER A 166 12.48 15.52 11.14
C SER A 166 12.70 14.79 9.81
N PHE A 167 13.26 15.49 8.83
CA PHE A 167 13.62 14.89 7.54
C PHE A 167 14.54 13.66 7.70
N GLY A 168 15.57 13.77 8.56
CA GLY A 168 16.49 12.66 8.85
C GLY A 168 15.79 11.46 9.50
N GLN A 169 14.82 11.70 10.38
CA GLN A 169 14.02 10.61 10.97
C GLN A 169 13.15 9.89 9.94
N ARG A 170 12.52 10.63 9.03
CA ARG A 170 11.75 10.03 7.92
C ARG A 170 12.64 9.18 7.02
N ARG A 171 13.79 9.71 6.59
CA ARG A 171 14.76 8.93 5.77
C ARG A 171 15.27 7.68 6.48
N LEU A 172 15.46 7.72 7.79
CA LEU A 172 15.84 6.51 8.56
C LEU A 172 14.73 5.47 8.49
N VAL A 173 13.47 5.89 8.71
CA VAL A 173 12.32 4.99 8.64
C VAL A 173 12.12 4.41 7.24
N ASP A 174 12.32 5.20 6.19
CA ASP A 174 12.25 4.72 4.80
C ASP A 174 13.30 3.64 4.52
N ARG A 175 14.55 3.81 5.01
CA ARG A 175 15.55 2.74 4.92
C ARG A 175 15.12 1.46 5.64
N VAL A 176 14.55 1.59 6.84
CA VAL A 176 14.00 0.44 7.58
C VAL A 176 12.91 -0.28 6.79
N LYS A 177 11.98 0.48 6.19
CA LYS A 177 10.92 -0.08 5.35
C LYS A 177 11.48 -0.86 4.16
N LEU A 178 12.46 -0.29 3.46
CA LEU A 178 13.12 -0.94 2.34
C LEU A 178 13.87 -2.21 2.76
N THR A 179 14.59 -2.18 3.88
CA THR A 179 15.28 -3.35 4.44
C THR A 179 14.31 -4.51 4.72
N ILE A 180 13.19 -4.20 5.40
CA ILE A 180 12.16 -5.22 5.72
C ILE A 180 11.48 -5.73 4.45
N ALA A 181 11.15 -4.85 3.51
CA ALA A 181 10.49 -5.23 2.26
C ALA A 181 11.40 -6.05 1.34
N GLY A 182 12.71 -5.86 1.41
CA GLY A 182 13.71 -6.62 0.64
C GLY A 182 13.72 -8.11 0.96
N ASP A 183 13.38 -8.49 2.21
CA ASP A 183 13.15 -9.88 2.60
C ASP A 183 12.07 -9.92 3.69
N LEU A 184 10.83 -9.94 3.25
CA LEU A 184 9.66 -9.91 4.12
C LEU A 184 9.47 -11.21 4.91
N SER A 185 9.93 -12.34 4.38
CA SER A 185 9.86 -13.66 5.00
C SER A 185 10.84 -13.81 6.16
N ARG A 186 11.97 -13.09 6.10
CA ARG A 186 13.01 -13.13 7.12
C ARG A 186 12.47 -12.67 8.47
N ARG A 187 12.82 -13.42 9.50
CA ARG A 187 12.51 -13.06 10.89
C ARG A 187 13.57 -12.08 11.41
N TRP A 188 13.44 -10.83 10.98
CA TRP A 188 14.34 -9.76 11.39
C TRP A 188 14.36 -9.57 12.90
N THR A 189 15.52 -9.48 13.49
CA THR A 189 15.72 -8.94 14.84
C THR A 189 15.93 -7.44 14.76
N LEU A 190 15.62 -6.74 15.84
CA LEU A 190 15.83 -5.30 15.93
C LEU A 190 17.31 -4.91 15.75
N ALA A 191 18.21 -5.77 16.27
CA ALA A 191 19.65 -5.57 16.14
C ALA A 191 20.12 -5.68 14.68
N GLU A 192 19.62 -6.68 13.93
CA GLU A 192 19.93 -6.83 12.51
C GLU A 192 19.44 -5.62 11.69
N VAL A 193 18.18 -5.19 11.89
CA VAL A 193 17.66 -4.02 11.18
C VAL A 193 18.48 -2.77 11.54
N ALA A 194 18.82 -2.57 12.81
CA ALA A 194 19.64 -1.44 13.24
C ALA A 194 21.04 -1.46 12.64
N ALA A 195 21.64 -2.64 12.49
CA ALA A 195 22.95 -2.80 11.82
C ALA A 195 22.88 -2.43 10.33
N GLU A 196 21.82 -2.86 9.62
CA GLU A 196 21.62 -2.58 8.19
C GLU A 196 21.41 -1.08 7.90
N VAL A 197 20.64 -0.39 8.75
CA VAL A 197 20.31 1.01 8.49
C VAL A 197 21.26 2.01 9.18
N GLY A 198 22.14 1.53 10.05
CA GLY A 198 23.01 2.34 10.90
C GLY A 198 22.25 3.06 12.02
N GLY A 199 22.53 2.68 13.25
CA GLY A 199 21.92 3.29 14.44
C GLY A 199 21.80 2.31 15.61
N SER A 200 21.35 2.79 16.76
CA SER A 200 21.09 1.91 17.89
C SER A 200 19.67 1.33 17.82
N PRO A 201 19.46 0.08 18.29
CA PRO A 201 18.14 -0.52 18.35
C PRO A 201 17.10 0.31 19.11
N VAL A 202 17.52 0.95 20.20
CA VAL A 202 16.66 1.80 21.03
C VAL A 202 16.20 3.04 20.26
N TYR A 203 17.14 3.75 19.64
CA TYR A 203 16.83 4.93 18.83
C TYR A 203 15.93 4.60 17.67
N LEU A 204 16.22 3.47 16.96
CA LEU A 204 15.40 2.99 15.85
C LEU A 204 13.95 2.75 16.28
N THR A 205 13.75 2.05 17.41
CA THR A 205 12.41 1.76 17.94
C THR A 205 11.63 3.06 18.22
N GLN A 206 12.27 4.03 18.87
CA GLN A 206 11.64 5.30 19.21
C GLN A 206 11.28 6.12 17.97
N VAL A 207 12.20 6.21 17.01
CA VAL A 207 11.97 6.97 15.76
C VAL A 207 10.88 6.28 14.93
N PHE A 208 10.96 4.95 14.78
CA PHE A 208 9.97 4.21 14.01
C PHE A 208 8.56 4.36 14.60
N GLN A 209 8.43 4.20 15.94
CA GLN A 209 7.16 4.41 16.64
C GLN A 209 6.63 5.84 16.47
N ARG A 210 7.51 6.84 16.50
CA ARG A 210 7.12 8.26 16.31
C ARG A 210 6.63 8.54 14.89
N VAL A 211 7.32 8.02 13.89
CA VAL A 211 7.01 8.28 12.46
C VAL A 211 5.82 7.44 12.00
N GLU A 212 5.82 6.16 12.34
CA GLU A 212 4.84 5.19 11.86
C GLU A 212 3.65 4.97 12.81
N GLY A 213 3.71 5.48 14.03
CA GLY A 213 2.65 5.29 15.03
C GLY A 213 2.49 3.86 15.52
N MET A 214 3.41 2.94 15.16
CA MET A 214 3.37 1.53 15.56
C MET A 214 4.77 0.95 15.72
N SER A 215 4.86 -0.20 16.41
CA SER A 215 6.13 -0.93 16.53
C SER A 215 6.56 -1.53 15.19
N LEU A 216 7.88 -1.72 15.03
CA LEU A 216 8.47 -2.35 13.86
C LEU A 216 7.92 -3.76 13.59
N TYR A 217 7.75 -4.55 14.66
CA TYR A 217 7.13 -5.88 14.57
C TYR A 217 5.71 -5.82 13.98
N ARG A 218 4.89 -4.90 14.48
CA ARG A 218 3.50 -4.74 14.00
C ARG A 218 3.47 -4.29 12.55
N TYR A 219 4.38 -3.45 12.14
CA TYR A 219 4.55 -3.01 10.76
C TYR A 219 4.87 -4.19 9.84
N GLN A 220 5.92 -4.99 10.17
CA GLN A 220 6.28 -6.18 9.40
C GLN A 220 5.12 -7.19 9.34
N LEU A 221 4.44 -7.41 10.45
CA LEU A 221 3.28 -8.30 10.51
C LEU A 221 2.17 -7.86 9.54
N GLN A 222 1.87 -6.56 9.49
CA GLN A 222 0.87 -6.02 8.56
C GLN A 222 1.28 -6.19 7.09
N LEU A 223 2.56 -6.00 6.75
CA LEU A 223 3.05 -6.25 5.39
C LEU A 223 2.92 -7.74 5.00
N ARG A 224 3.25 -8.65 5.90
CA ARG A 224 3.07 -10.11 5.68
C ARG A 224 1.61 -10.47 5.45
N LEU A 225 0.72 -9.91 6.25
CA LEU A 225 -0.72 -10.13 6.12
C LEU A 225 -1.27 -9.52 4.82
N ALA A 226 -0.83 -8.33 4.43
CA ALA A 226 -1.18 -7.75 3.13
C ALA A 226 -0.68 -8.63 1.96
N ARG A 227 0.53 -9.15 2.06
CA ARG A 227 1.07 -10.10 1.07
C ARG A 227 0.24 -11.39 1.02
N ALA A 228 -0.24 -11.89 2.17
CA ALA A 228 -1.12 -13.05 2.23
C ALA A 228 -2.41 -12.87 1.42
N LEU A 229 -3.04 -11.69 1.44
CA LEU A 229 -4.24 -11.40 0.66
C LEU A 229 -4.04 -11.63 -0.84
N ASN A 230 -2.82 -11.35 -1.33
CA ASN A 230 -2.49 -11.53 -2.75
C ASN A 230 -2.17 -12.99 -3.11
N LEU A 231 -1.57 -13.72 -2.19
CA LEU A 231 -1.06 -15.07 -2.44
C LEU A 231 -2.07 -16.17 -2.09
N ILE A 232 -3.07 -15.87 -1.27
CA ILE A 232 -3.97 -16.88 -0.68
C ILE A 232 -4.73 -17.72 -1.72
N GLY A 233 -4.96 -17.17 -2.91
CA GLY A 233 -5.57 -17.86 -4.04
C GLY A 233 -4.62 -18.77 -4.82
N HIS A 234 -3.31 -18.62 -4.63
CA HIS A 234 -2.29 -19.36 -5.37
C HIS A 234 -1.71 -20.54 -4.58
N TYR A 235 -2.15 -20.72 -3.32
CA TYR A 235 -1.69 -21.80 -2.45
C TYR A 235 -2.82 -22.75 -2.14
N ASP A 236 -2.61 -24.04 -2.41
CA ASP A 236 -3.53 -25.09 -1.99
C ASP A 236 -3.45 -25.30 -0.47
N ASP A 237 -2.22 -25.29 0.08
CA ASP A 237 -1.97 -25.40 1.51
C ASP A 237 -1.64 -24.03 2.15
N LEU A 238 -2.51 -23.59 3.05
CA LEU A 238 -2.32 -22.35 3.81
C LEU A 238 -1.22 -22.46 4.87
N SER A 239 -0.81 -23.69 5.23
CA SER A 239 0.34 -23.88 6.12
C SER A 239 1.63 -23.53 5.38
N ALA A 240 1.78 -23.98 4.13
CA ALA A 240 2.91 -23.61 3.29
C ALA A 240 2.97 -22.07 3.10
N LEU A 241 1.84 -21.44 2.74
CA LEU A 241 1.76 -19.98 2.65
C LEU A 241 2.23 -19.29 3.93
N SER A 242 1.83 -19.80 5.11
CA SER A 242 2.22 -19.19 6.38
C SER A 242 3.73 -19.22 6.62
N PHE A 243 4.41 -20.29 6.27
CA PHE A 243 5.86 -20.42 6.42
C PHE A 243 6.60 -19.56 5.39
N ASP A 244 6.14 -19.52 4.15
CA ASP A 244 6.72 -18.69 3.09
C ASP A 244 6.63 -17.20 3.40
N LEU A 245 5.60 -16.79 4.15
CA LEU A 245 5.47 -15.43 4.67
C LEU A 245 6.27 -15.17 5.97
N GLY A 246 7.00 -16.16 6.49
CA GLY A 246 7.84 -16.03 7.68
C GLY A 246 7.10 -16.09 9.02
N PHE A 247 5.86 -16.62 9.06
CA PHE A 247 5.18 -16.89 10.32
C PHE A 247 5.81 -18.09 11.02
N SER A 248 5.72 -18.12 12.35
CA SER A 248 6.24 -19.22 13.17
C SER A 248 5.38 -20.48 13.08
N SER A 249 4.09 -20.34 12.77
CA SER A 249 3.14 -21.43 12.63
C SER A 249 1.89 -20.99 11.87
N HIS A 250 1.18 -21.93 11.29
CA HIS A 250 -0.15 -21.71 10.69
C HIS A 250 -1.15 -21.12 11.71
N SER A 251 -1.10 -21.52 12.98
CA SER A 251 -1.97 -21.00 14.03
C SER A 251 -1.71 -19.49 14.27
N HIS A 252 -0.44 -19.09 14.33
CA HIS A 252 -0.06 -17.68 14.47
C HIS A 252 -0.53 -16.85 13.26
N PHE A 253 -0.33 -17.36 12.05
CA PHE A 253 -0.84 -16.74 10.82
C PHE A 253 -2.36 -16.57 10.87
N SER A 254 -3.11 -17.65 11.12
CA SER A 254 -4.57 -17.65 11.13
C SER A 254 -5.15 -16.71 12.20
N ALA A 255 -4.57 -16.68 13.39
CA ALA A 255 -4.98 -15.77 14.47
C ALA A 255 -4.73 -14.30 14.08
N SER A 256 -3.53 -13.99 13.56
CA SER A 256 -3.16 -12.65 13.14
C SER A 256 -4.02 -12.17 11.97
N PHE A 257 -4.31 -13.03 11.00
CA PHE A 257 -5.17 -12.75 9.86
C PHE A 257 -6.60 -12.44 10.31
N ARG A 258 -7.17 -13.28 11.19
CA ARG A 258 -8.51 -13.04 11.76
C ARG A 258 -8.56 -11.74 12.55
N GLN A 259 -7.55 -11.44 13.34
CA GLN A 259 -7.48 -10.19 14.09
C GLN A 259 -7.44 -8.97 13.17
N ALA A 260 -6.70 -9.04 12.05
CA ALA A 260 -6.54 -7.96 11.11
C ALA A 260 -7.80 -7.75 10.24
N TYR A 261 -8.36 -8.84 9.71
CA TYR A 261 -9.39 -8.80 8.66
C TYR A 261 -10.78 -9.25 9.12
N GLY A 262 -10.94 -9.67 10.37
CA GLY A 262 -12.23 -10.09 10.95
C GLY A 262 -12.70 -11.49 10.54
N GLN A 263 -11.99 -12.19 9.68
CA GLN A 263 -12.32 -13.54 9.19
C GLN A 263 -11.07 -14.42 9.04
N SER A 264 -11.26 -15.73 8.97
CA SER A 264 -10.13 -16.66 8.79
C SER A 264 -9.57 -16.60 7.36
N PRO A 265 -8.30 -17.00 7.15
CA PRO A 265 -7.71 -17.11 5.81
C PRO A 265 -8.55 -18.00 4.87
N THR A 266 -9.06 -19.12 5.37
CA THR A 266 -9.92 -20.05 4.60
C THR A 266 -11.26 -19.40 4.22
N ALA A 267 -11.88 -18.63 5.11
CA ALA A 267 -13.13 -17.92 4.83
C ALA A 267 -12.90 -16.82 3.78
N PHE A 268 -11.83 -16.06 3.92
CA PHE A 268 -11.44 -15.04 2.95
C PHE A 268 -11.20 -15.65 1.57
N ARG A 269 -10.42 -16.76 1.49
CA ARG A 269 -10.16 -17.48 0.24
C ARG A 269 -11.45 -17.90 -0.46
N ARG A 270 -12.41 -18.45 0.28
CA ARG A 270 -13.73 -18.82 -0.28
C ARG A 270 -14.49 -17.61 -0.78
N SER A 271 -14.58 -16.53 0.00
CA SER A 271 -15.33 -15.34 -0.42
C SER A 271 -14.68 -14.60 -1.61
N ALA A 272 -13.37 -14.69 -1.77
CA ALA A 272 -12.63 -14.06 -2.86
C ALA A 272 -12.58 -14.89 -4.14
N LEU A 273 -12.66 -16.24 -4.03
CA LEU A 273 -12.48 -17.16 -5.17
C LEU A 273 -13.78 -17.85 -5.65
N VAL A 274 -14.87 -17.78 -4.88
CA VAL A 274 -16.17 -18.47 -5.15
C VAL A 274 -17.22 -17.52 -5.72
N ARG A 275 -16.81 -16.45 -6.39
CA ARG A 275 -17.76 -15.66 -7.20
C ARG A 275 -17.48 -15.82 -8.68
#